data_2639901cf60bc93262f7ade2392a3152
#
_entry.id   2639901cf60bc93262f7ade2392a3152
#
_cell.length_a   1.000
_cell.length_b   1.000
_cell.length_c   1.000
_cell.angle_alpha   90.00
_cell.angle_beta   90.00
_cell.angle_gamma   90.00
#
_symmetry.space_group_name_H-M   'P 1'
#
loop_
_entity.id
_entity.type
_entity.pdbx_description
1 polymer ?
#
loop_
_entity_poly.entity_id
_entity_poly.type
_entity_poly.pdbx_seq_one_letter_code
_entity_poly.pdbx_strand_id
1 'polypeptide(L)'
;FRREITKMTKEEHQAYVVPNTTDPTDVAASKVAESLVYWSFTTSKYNEARRRAAFWVSTCGTGFIKTTCPGNDSNIVYEPVTPFHLYVPYVQEETIKAQPYIIHARAYSPEQVYDKYGMECKPDAVVGGGTLEQRLFSALGIKNTAGQQNLTLVKEIWIQPCKNYPEGGLIVIADKKVIYAYSSKPAPSELTEDTPVVGTLPFVSRMYSEVDFPFEHGESPFQKIDHIPMGRFYSESVVTDLIPLQKEY
;
A
#
# COMPACT_ATOMS: atom_id res chain seq x y z
N PHE A 1 -23.35 9.42 -7.38
CA PHE A 1 -22.11 8.64 -7.36
C PHE A 1 -21.15 9.08 -8.49
N ARG A 2 -21.47 8.84 -9.77
CA ARG A 2 -20.63 9.24 -10.93
C ARG A 2 -20.28 10.74 -10.90
N ARG A 3 -21.27 11.60 -10.63
CA ARG A 3 -21.07 13.06 -10.56
C ARG A 3 -20.09 13.47 -9.47
N GLU A 4 -20.09 12.78 -8.35
CA GLU A 4 -19.21 13.05 -7.22
C GLU A 4 -17.77 12.64 -7.52
N ILE A 5 -17.57 11.42 -8.01
CA ILE A 5 -16.25 10.97 -8.48
C ILE A 5 -15.70 11.93 -9.54
N THR A 6 -16.55 12.35 -10.49
CA THR A 6 -16.14 13.31 -11.52
C THR A 6 -15.71 14.65 -10.92
N LYS A 7 -16.40 15.15 -9.88
CA LYS A 7 -16.01 16.39 -9.20
C LYS A 7 -14.67 16.24 -8.48
N MET A 8 -14.48 15.11 -7.75
CA MET A 8 -13.23 14.84 -7.01
C MET A 8 -12.02 14.66 -7.94
N THR A 9 -12.25 14.27 -9.19
CA THR A 9 -11.17 13.96 -10.15
C THR A 9 -11.08 14.92 -11.32
N LYS A 10 -11.89 16.00 -11.32
CA LYS A 10 -11.97 16.96 -12.43
C LYS A 10 -10.68 17.75 -12.61
N GLU A 11 -10.06 18.14 -11.51
CA GLU A 11 -8.84 18.95 -11.54
C GLU A 11 -7.63 18.02 -11.50
N GLU A 12 -6.67 18.28 -12.36
CA GLU A 12 -5.37 17.59 -12.30
C GLU A 12 -4.56 18.17 -11.14
N HIS A 13 -3.90 17.28 -10.39
CA HIS A 13 -3.00 17.71 -9.35
C HIS A 13 -1.77 18.37 -9.97
N GLN A 14 -1.54 19.60 -9.58
CA GLN A 14 -0.31 20.32 -9.88
C GLN A 14 0.58 20.26 -8.63
N ALA A 15 1.80 19.78 -8.80
CA ALA A 15 2.79 19.77 -7.75
C ALA A 15 3.76 20.94 -7.99
N TYR A 16 3.91 21.78 -7.00
CA TYR A 16 4.89 22.88 -7.03
C TYR A 16 6.01 22.52 -6.06
N VAL A 17 7.24 22.59 -6.55
CA VAL A 17 8.43 22.39 -5.71
C VAL A 17 8.99 23.76 -5.35
N VAL A 18 8.89 24.11 -4.07
CA VAL A 18 9.40 25.37 -3.54
C VAL A 18 10.90 25.21 -3.26
N PRO A 19 11.77 26.07 -3.81
CA PRO A 19 13.19 26.04 -3.51
C PRO A 19 13.44 26.39 -2.03
N ASN A 20 14.43 25.76 -1.45
CA ASN A 20 14.75 25.96 -0.03
C ASN A 20 15.43 27.31 0.23
N THR A 21 16.18 27.79 -0.76
CA THR A 21 16.85 29.10 -0.74
C THR A 21 16.56 29.89 -2.03
N THR A 22 16.97 31.17 -2.06
CA THR A 22 16.88 32.00 -3.24
C THR A 22 18.08 31.88 -4.18
N ASP A 23 18.97 30.92 -3.90
CA ASP A 23 20.14 30.64 -4.74
C ASP A 23 19.68 30.16 -6.12
N PRO A 24 20.27 30.64 -7.22
CA PRO A 24 19.98 30.21 -8.59
C PRO A 24 20.09 28.69 -8.79
N THR A 25 20.98 28.02 -8.08
CA THR A 25 21.14 26.55 -8.13
C THR A 25 19.93 25.81 -7.53
N ASP A 26 19.42 26.28 -6.38
CA ASP A 26 18.25 25.70 -5.72
C ASP A 26 16.98 25.95 -6.55
N VAL A 27 16.86 27.13 -7.13
CA VAL A 27 15.75 27.48 -8.02
C VAL A 27 15.77 26.63 -9.30
N ALA A 28 16.95 26.35 -9.85
CA ALA A 28 17.07 25.46 -11.01
C ALA A 28 16.72 24.00 -10.63
N ALA A 29 17.20 23.53 -9.47
CA ALA A 29 16.92 22.18 -8.97
C ALA A 29 15.41 22.00 -8.70
N SER A 30 14.72 22.97 -8.12
CA SER A 30 13.28 22.88 -7.87
C SER A 30 12.46 22.77 -9.16
N LYS A 31 12.84 23.46 -10.24
CA LYS A 31 12.18 23.33 -11.55
C LYS A 31 12.39 21.93 -12.18
N VAL A 32 13.58 21.38 -12.03
CA VAL A 32 13.86 20.00 -12.48
C VAL A 32 13.03 19.00 -11.68
N ALA A 33 12.98 19.14 -10.35
CA ALA A 33 12.17 18.30 -9.48
C ALA A 33 10.68 18.37 -9.82
N GLU A 34 10.13 19.57 -10.08
CA GLU A 34 8.75 19.77 -10.52
C GLU A 34 8.47 19.05 -11.84
N SER A 35 9.38 19.15 -12.79
CA SER A 35 9.28 18.44 -14.07
C SER A 35 9.32 16.94 -13.92
N LEU A 36 10.14 16.40 -13.01
CA LEU A 36 10.22 14.97 -12.69
C LEU A 36 8.93 14.46 -12.05
N VAL A 37 8.34 15.21 -11.11
CA VAL A 37 7.06 14.85 -10.49
C VAL A 37 5.97 14.80 -11.56
N TYR A 38 5.88 15.81 -12.42
CA TYR A 38 4.90 15.85 -13.50
C TYR A 38 5.08 14.69 -14.49
N TRP A 39 6.32 14.40 -14.85
CA TRP A 39 6.65 13.25 -15.69
C TRP A 39 6.23 11.93 -15.04
N SER A 40 6.48 11.76 -13.74
CA SER A 40 6.07 10.55 -13.01
C SER A 40 4.55 10.39 -12.98
N PHE A 41 3.80 11.46 -12.77
CA PHE A 41 2.33 11.44 -12.79
C PHE A 41 1.78 10.99 -14.14
N THR A 42 2.40 11.45 -15.23
CA THR A 42 1.98 11.11 -16.58
C THR A 42 2.36 9.67 -16.94
N THR A 43 3.62 9.30 -16.71
CA THR A 43 4.17 7.99 -17.08
C THR A 43 3.54 6.87 -16.26
N SER A 44 3.37 7.07 -14.96
CA SER A 44 2.81 6.08 -14.03
C SER A 44 1.30 6.15 -13.90
N LYS A 45 0.61 6.87 -14.77
CA LYS A 45 -0.86 6.96 -14.83
C LYS A 45 -1.51 7.30 -13.49
N TYR A 46 -0.92 8.24 -12.75
CA TYR A 46 -1.39 8.66 -11.43
C TYR A 46 -2.88 9.03 -11.42
N ASN A 47 -3.37 9.70 -12.46
CA ASN A 47 -4.78 10.08 -12.57
C ASN A 47 -5.74 8.86 -12.61
N GLU A 48 -5.32 7.73 -13.17
CA GLU A 48 -6.12 6.49 -13.13
C GLU A 48 -6.16 5.91 -11.71
N ALA A 49 -5.01 5.86 -11.04
CA ALA A 49 -4.91 5.41 -9.65
C ALA A 49 -5.79 6.27 -8.73
N ARG A 50 -5.75 7.60 -8.91
CA ARG A 50 -6.57 8.56 -8.17
C ARG A 50 -8.07 8.34 -8.39
N ARG A 51 -8.50 8.11 -9.64
CA ARG A 51 -9.91 7.83 -9.94
C ARG A 51 -10.40 6.55 -9.25
N ARG A 52 -9.57 5.51 -9.24
CA ARG A 52 -9.89 4.25 -8.54
C ARG A 52 -9.93 4.45 -7.02
N ALA A 53 -8.99 5.22 -6.46
CA ALA A 53 -9.03 5.58 -5.04
C ALA A 53 -10.27 6.41 -4.70
N ALA A 54 -10.66 7.39 -5.53
CA ALA A 54 -11.87 8.19 -5.35
C ALA A 54 -13.14 7.33 -5.35
N PHE A 55 -13.18 6.23 -6.12
CA PHE A 55 -14.28 5.28 -6.07
C PHE A 55 -14.40 4.65 -4.66
N TRP A 56 -13.27 4.21 -4.07
CA TRP A 56 -13.27 3.64 -2.72
C TRP A 56 -13.61 4.68 -1.65
N VAL A 57 -13.08 5.89 -1.78
CA VAL A 57 -13.43 7.02 -0.89
C VAL A 57 -14.93 7.28 -0.90
N SER A 58 -15.55 7.37 -2.07
CA SER A 58 -16.99 7.61 -2.17
C SER A 58 -17.83 6.44 -1.66
N THR A 59 -17.37 5.19 -1.84
CA THR A 59 -18.13 3.99 -1.48
C THR A 59 -17.94 3.58 -0.03
N CYS A 60 -16.70 3.59 0.45
CA CYS A 60 -16.31 3.08 1.77
C CYS A 60 -15.92 4.19 2.75
N GLY A 61 -15.88 5.46 2.32
CA GLY A 61 -15.47 6.60 3.13
C GLY A 61 -13.96 6.82 3.13
N THR A 62 -13.16 5.79 2.92
CA THR A 62 -11.70 5.85 2.94
C THR A 62 -11.14 5.09 1.73
N GLY A 63 -10.13 5.64 1.10
CA GLY A 63 -9.35 5.01 0.05
C GLY A 63 -7.87 5.21 0.28
N PHE A 64 -7.03 4.40 -0.35
CA PHE A 64 -5.59 4.47 -0.19
C PHE A 64 -4.90 4.44 -1.55
N ILE A 65 -3.75 5.12 -1.61
CA ILE A 65 -2.80 5.01 -2.72
C ILE A 65 -1.47 4.55 -2.12
N LYS A 66 -0.94 3.46 -2.64
CA LYS A 66 0.40 2.97 -2.32
C LYS A 66 1.36 3.49 -3.38
N THR A 67 2.37 4.22 -2.95
CA THR A 67 3.42 4.74 -3.83
C THR A 67 4.70 3.95 -3.59
N THR A 68 5.20 3.29 -4.62
CA THR A 68 6.42 2.50 -4.56
C THR A 68 7.34 2.81 -5.72
N CYS A 69 8.63 2.63 -5.51
CA CYS A 69 9.65 2.70 -6.55
C CYS A 69 10.31 1.32 -6.63
N PRO A 70 9.85 0.42 -7.51
CA PRO A 70 10.39 -0.91 -7.59
C PRO A 70 11.77 -0.89 -8.27
N GLY A 71 12.81 -1.22 -7.51
CA GLY A 71 14.13 -1.61 -8.00
C GLY A 71 14.80 -0.65 -8.99
N ASN A 72 15.49 -1.24 -9.97
CA ASN A 72 16.31 -0.54 -10.97
C ASN A 72 15.52 0.28 -12.00
N ASP A 73 14.21 0.09 -12.09
CA ASP A 73 13.37 0.90 -12.95
C ASP A 73 13.01 2.18 -12.23
N SER A 74 13.54 3.29 -12.67
CA SER A 74 13.33 4.64 -12.12
C SER A 74 11.87 5.11 -12.12
N ASN A 75 10.91 4.21 -12.33
CA ASN A 75 9.49 4.52 -12.43
C ASN A 75 8.79 4.39 -11.08
N ILE A 76 8.17 5.47 -10.65
CA ILE A 76 7.29 5.46 -9.50
C ILE A 76 5.98 4.77 -9.88
N VAL A 77 5.51 3.84 -9.05
CA VAL A 77 4.24 3.13 -9.25
C VAL A 77 3.21 3.60 -8.22
N TYR A 78 2.06 4.04 -8.72
CA TYR A 78 0.91 4.45 -7.91
C TYR A 78 -0.15 3.35 -7.96
N GLU A 79 -0.33 2.64 -6.89
CA GLU A 79 -1.30 1.54 -6.77
C GLU A 79 -2.48 1.96 -5.89
N PRO A 80 -3.72 1.99 -6.43
CA PRO A 80 -4.90 2.22 -5.60
C PRO A 80 -5.17 0.97 -4.75
N VAL A 81 -5.25 1.17 -3.43
CA VAL A 81 -5.49 0.08 -2.47
C VAL A 81 -6.88 0.22 -1.88
N THR A 82 -7.61 -0.89 -1.84
CA THR A 82 -8.94 -0.94 -1.26
C THR A 82 -8.86 -0.95 0.27
N PRO A 83 -9.83 -0.38 1.00
CA PRO A 83 -9.87 -0.44 2.46
C PRO A 83 -9.87 -1.86 3.00
N PHE A 84 -10.33 -2.84 2.21
CA PHE A 84 -10.41 -4.25 2.61
C PHE A 84 -9.05 -4.98 2.58
N HIS A 85 -8.06 -4.41 1.92
CA HIS A 85 -6.73 -4.99 1.83
C HIS A 85 -5.74 -4.38 2.83
N LEU A 86 -6.15 -3.33 3.55
CA LEU A 86 -5.28 -2.63 4.48
C LEU A 86 -5.82 -2.78 5.91
N TYR A 87 -4.97 -3.25 6.81
CA TYR A 87 -5.32 -3.50 8.20
C TYR A 87 -4.37 -2.72 9.12
N VAL A 88 -4.96 -2.10 10.13
CA VAL A 88 -4.25 -1.31 11.14
C VAL A 88 -4.66 -1.76 12.54
N PRO A 89 -3.74 -1.70 13.53
CA PRO A 89 -4.03 -2.10 14.90
C PRO A 89 -4.90 -1.09 15.65
N TYR A 90 -4.72 0.21 15.39
CA TYR A 90 -5.43 1.27 16.13
C TYR A 90 -6.45 1.97 15.24
N VAL A 91 -7.68 1.47 15.24
CA VAL A 91 -8.78 2.03 14.43
C VAL A 91 -9.25 3.40 14.97
N GLN A 92 -9.00 3.70 16.23
CA GLN A 92 -9.31 4.99 16.86
C GLN A 92 -8.36 6.11 16.46
N GLU A 93 -7.18 5.78 15.94
CA GLU A 93 -6.21 6.76 15.47
C GLU A 93 -6.48 7.12 14.01
N GLU A 94 -6.62 8.40 13.73
CA GLU A 94 -7.01 8.89 12.40
C GLU A 94 -5.89 8.75 11.36
N THR A 95 -4.64 8.92 11.77
CA THR A 95 -3.51 9.05 10.85
C THR A 95 -2.74 7.75 10.66
N ILE A 96 -2.17 7.58 9.48
CA ILE A 96 -1.25 6.46 9.18
C ILE A 96 0.01 6.54 10.06
N LYS A 97 0.51 7.75 10.34
CA LYS A 97 1.72 7.97 11.14
C LYS A 97 1.56 7.53 12.60
N ALA A 98 0.34 7.53 13.13
CA ALA A 98 0.05 7.06 14.50
C ALA A 98 -0.01 5.52 14.61
N GLN A 99 -0.01 4.80 13.49
CA GLN A 99 -0.06 3.35 13.50
C GLN A 99 1.35 2.77 13.71
N PRO A 100 1.56 1.83 14.63
CA PRO A 100 2.87 1.19 14.82
C PRO A 100 3.26 0.31 13.63
N TYR A 101 2.28 -0.26 12.95
CA TYR A 101 2.46 -1.03 11.71
C TYR A 101 1.19 -1.04 10.87
N ILE A 102 1.35 -1.32 9.59
CA ILE A 102 0.28 -1.45 8.62
C ILE A 102 0.45 -2.78 7.90
N ILE A 103 -0.64 -3.55 7.77
CA ILE A 103 -0.63 -4.79 7.01
C ILE A 103 -1.39 -4.58 5.71
N HIS A 104 -0.72 -4.78 4.59
CA HIS A 104 -1.32 -4.83 3.27
C HIS A 104 -1.42 -6.28 2.82
N ALA A 105 -2.63 -6.81 2.73
CA ALA A 105 -2.89 -8.19 2.35
C ALA A 105 -3.52 -8.25 0.97
N ARG A 106 -2.88 -8.97 0.04
CA ARG A 106 -3.36 -9.14 -1.33
C ARG A 106 -3.12 -10.55 -1.83
N ALA A 107 -4.03 -11.03 -2.65
CA ALA A 107 -3.90 -12.34 -3.29
C ALA A 107 -3.15 -12.21 -4.62
N TYR A 108 -2.15 -13.07 -4.82
CA TYR A 108 -1.37 -13.18 -6.05
C TYR A 108 -1.36 -14.64 -6.52
N SER A 109 -1.14 -14.86 -7.81
CA SER A 109 -0.84 -16.22 -8.27
C SER A 109 0.53 -16.66 -7.75
N PRO A 110 0.76 -17.96 -7.51
CA PRO A 110 2.07 -18.47 -7.09
C PRO A 110 3.21 -18.03 -8.03
N GLU A 111 2.93 -17.95 -9.33
CA GLU A 111 3.87 -17.48 -10.34
C GLU A 111 4.26 -16.01 -10.12
N GLN A 112 3.29 -15.14 -9.85
CA GLN A 112 3.55 -13.72 -9.53
C GLN A 112 4.33 -13.56 -8.22
N VAL A 113 4.11 -14.44 -7.25
CA VAL A 113 4.89 -14.44 -6.00
C VAL A 113 6.33 -14.85 -6.30
N TYR A 114 6.53 -15.87 -7.14
CA TYR A 114 7.84 -16.30 -7.55
C TYR A 114 8.59 -15.20 -8.32
N ASP A 115 7.94 -14.56 -9.30
CA ASP A 115 8.54 -13.46 -10.07
C ASP A 115 8.95 -12.28 -9.20
N LYS A 116 8.13 -11.95 -8.17
CA LYS A 116 8.37 -10.79 -7.32
C LYS A 116 9.35 -11.06 -6.18
N TYR A 117 9.32 -12.27 -5.60
CA TYR A 117 10.07 -12.60 -4.39
C TYR A 117 11.04 -13.78 -4.55
N GLY A 118 11.07 -14.46 -5.71
CA GLY A 118 11.95 -15.59 -5.97
C GLY A 118 11.63 -16.85 -5.16
N MET A 119 10.44 -16.95 -4.55
CA MET A 119 10.06 -18.03 -3.66
C MET A 119 8.83 -18.77 -4.16
N GLU A 120 8.90 -20.10 -4.21
CA GLU A 120 7.75 -20.94 -4.51
C GLU A 120 6.80 -21.01 -3.32
N CYS A 121 5.54 -20.65 -3.54
CA CYS A 121 4.48 -20.68 -2.55
C CYS A 121 3.33 -21.58 -3.01
N LYS A 122 2.70 -22.25 -2.07
CA LYS A 122 1.49 -23.03 -2.35
C LYS A 122 0.25 -22.15 -2.31
N PRO A 123 -0.76 -22.43 -3.16
CA PRO A 123 -2.02 -21.72 -3.09
C PRO A 123 -2.71 -21.89 -1.73
N ASP A 124 -3.24 -20.80 -1.20
CA ASP A 124 -4.06 -20.83 0.02
C ASP A 124 -5.51 -21.21 -0.33
N ALA A 125 -6.03 -22.26 0.26
CA ALA A 125 -7.41 -22.71 0.05
C ALA A 125 -8.47 -21.69 0.47
N VAL A 126 -8.10 -20.70 1.30
CA VAL A 126 -9.00 -19.71 1.91
C VAL A 126 -9.27 -18.52 1.01
N VAL A 127 -8.43 -18.25 0.00
CA VAL A 127 -8.53 -17.06 -0.85
C VAL A 127 -9.69 -17.12 -1.85
N GLY A 128 -10.25 -18.29 -2.05
CA GLY A 128 -11.27 -18.55 -3.08
C GLY A 128 -12.72 -18.22 -2.73
N GLY A 129 -13.07 -17.82 -1.52
CA GLY A 129 -14.46 -17.75 -1.13
C GLY A 129 -14.85 -16.61 -0.19
N GLY A 130 -15.66 -15.68 -0.68
CA GLY A 130 -16.51 -14.89 0.20
C GLY A 130 -15.85 -13.70 0.92
N THR A 131 -14.79 -13.11 0.37
CA THR A 131 -14.24 -11.86 0.91
C THR A 131 -15.29 -10.74 0.87
N LEU A 132 -15.21 -9.78 1.80
CA LEU A 132 -16.11 -8.62 1.83
C LEU A 132 -16.09 -7.86 0.50
N GLU A 133 -14.94 -7.77 -0.14
CA GLU A 133 -14.76 -7.17 -1.47
C GLU A 133 -15.58 -7.90 -2.54
N GLN A 134 -15.55 -9.24 -2.56
CA GLN A 134 -16.33 -10.04 -3.50
C GLN A 134 -17.83 -9.89 -3.27
N ARG A 135 -18.27 -9.80 -2.00
CA ARG A 135 -19.66 -9.54 -1.67
C ARG A 135 -20.10 -8.15 -2.15
N LEU A 136 -19.24 -7.14 -2.01
CA LEU A 136 -19.50 -5.80 -2.51
C LEU A 136 -19.62 -5.80 -4.04
N PHE A 137 -18.67 -6.41 -4.75
CA PHE A 137 -18.72 -6.51 -6.21
C PHE A 137 -19.95 -7.29 -6.70
N SER A 138 -20.32 -8.35 -5.99
CA SER A 138 -21.54 -9.10 -6.29
C SER A 138 -22.79 -8.23 -6.10
N ALA A 139 -22.85 -7.44 -5.02
CA ALA A 139 -23.94 -6.49 -4.77
C ALA A 139 -24.00 -5.39 -5.83
N LEU A 140 -22.87 -4.99 -6.39
CA LEU A 140 -22.79 -4.03 -7.51
C LEU A 140 -23.09 -4.67 -8.88
N GLY A 141 -23.46 -5.95 -8.92
CA GLY A 141 -23.75 -6.68 -10.15
C GLY A 141 -22.51 -7.09 -10.95
N ILE A 142 -21.32 -6.94 -10.40
CA ILE A 142 -20.07 -7.37 -11.00
C ILE A 142 -19.87 -8.84 -10.66
N LYS A 143 -20.18 -9.72 -11.61
CA LYS A 143 -19.94 -11.15 -11.42
C LYS A 143 -18.45 -11.46 -11.54
N ASN A 144 -17.87 -11.89 -10.46
CA ASN A 144 -16.53 -12.48 -10.45
C ASN A 144 -16.66 -13.91 -11.00
N THR A 145 -16.46 -14.07 -12.31
CA THR A 145 -16.66 -15.34 -13.02
C THR A 145 -15.50 -16.30 -12.92
N ALA A 146 -14.36 -15.85 -12.46
CA ALA A 146 -13.21 -16.72 -12.24
C ALA A 146 -13.20 -17.20 -10.80
N GLY A 147 -13.46 -18.46 -10.57
CA GLY A 147 -13.02 -19.13 -9.36
C GLY A 147 -11.50 -19.01 -9.30
N GLN A 148 -11.02 -18.02 -8.56
CA GLN A 148 -9.60 -17.81 -8.32
C GLN A 148 -9.13 -18.89 -7.33
N GLN A 149 -9.03 -20.11 -7.80
CA GLN A 149 -8.77 -21.28 -6.95
C GLN A 149 -7.30 -21.43 -6.57
N ASN A 150 -6.39 -20.77 -7.29
CA ASN A 150 -4.95 -20.94 -7.11
C ASN A 150 -4.26 -19.63 -6.75
N LEU A 151 -4.69 -19.00 -5.67
CA LEU A 151 -4.06 -17.77 -5.19
C LEU A 151 -3.41 -17.98 -3.83
N THR A 152 -2.29 -17.31 -3.63
CA THR A 152 -1.56 -17.20 -2.37
C THR A 152 -1.81 -15.83 -1.77
N LEU A 153 -2.21 -15.79 -0.50
CA LEU A 153 -2.38 -14.54 0.24
C LEU A 153 -1.02 -14.03 0.70
N VAL A 154 -0.58 -12.95 0.08
CA VAL A 154 0.65 -12.24 0.48
C VAL A 154 0.28 -11.12 1.43
N LYS A 155 0.96 -11.05 2.58
CA LYS A 155 0.81 -10.03 3.61
C LYS A 155 2.11 -9.25 3.72
N GLU A 156 2.09 -8.00 3.36
CA GLU A 156 3.18 -7.06 3.56
C GLU A 156 2.95 -6.31 4.87
N ILE A 157 3.84 -6.46 5.83
CA ILE A 157 3.78 -5.79 7.14
C ILE A 157 4.78 -4.65 7.12
N TRP A 158 4.29 -3.44 7.09
CA TRP A 158 5.07 -2.21 7.10
C TRP A 158 5.16 -1.67 8.53
N ILE A 159 6.33 -1.75 9.12
CA ILE A 159 6.58 -1.37 10.52
C ILE A 159 7.12 0.06 10.52
N GLN A 160 6.48 0.92 11.32
CA GLN A 160 6.95 2.30 11.51
C GLN A 160 8.24 2.34 12.33
N PRO A 161 9.06 3.39 12.20
CA PRO A 161 10.25 3.57 12.99
C PRO A 161 9.95 3.44 14.49
N CYS A 162 10.66 2.54 15.14
CA CYS A 162 10.52 2.30 16.59
C CYS A 162 11.87 1.88 17.19
N LYS A 163 11.92 1.70 18.51
CA LYS A 163 13.16 1.33 19.19
C LYS A 163 13.83 0.07 18.64
N ASN A 164 13.04 -0.92 18.20
CA ASN A 164 13.54 -2.17 17.64
C ASN A 164 13.87 -2.09 16.15
N TYR A 165 13.19 -1.18 15.45
CA TYR A 165 13.35 -0.90 14.02
C TYR A 165 13.52 0.62 13.84
N PRO A 166 14.72 1.19 14.05
CA PRO A 166 14.94 2.64 14.03
C PRO A 166 14.56 3.30 12.69
N GLU A 167 14.76 2.60 11.60
CA GLU A 167 14.42 3.06 10.23
C GLU A 167 13.09 2.48 9.71
N GLY A 168 12.34 1.78 10.59
CA GLY A 168 11.19 1.01 10.20
C GLY A 168 11.56 -0.35 9.65
N GLY A 169 10.59 -1.04 9.04
CA GLY A 169 10.85 -2.36 8.46
C GLY A 169 9.72 -2.85 7.57
N LEU A 170 10.06 -3.77 6.68
CA LEU A 170 9.11 -4.48 5.85
C LEU A 170 9.30 -5.99 6.02
N ILE A 171 8.21 -6.68 6.37
CA ILE A 171 8.14 -8.13 6.45
C ILE A 171 7.05 -8.60 5.50
N VAL A 172 7.37 -9.55 4.63
CA VAL A 172 6.40 -10.15 3.72
C VAL A 172 6.21 -11.63 4.04
N ILE A 173 4.96 -12.01 4.22
CA ILE A 173 4.56 -13.37 4.58
C ILE A 173 3.66 -13.92 3.48
N ALA A 174 3.98 -15.11 2.99
CA ALA A 174 3.12 -15.92 2.12
C ALA A 174 3.22 -17.41 2.50
N ASP A 175 2.15 -18.17 2.29
CA ASP A 175 2.10 -19.61 2.63
C ASP A 175 2.58 -19.89 4.08
N LYS A 176 2.21 -19.03 5.04
CA LYS A 176 2.63 -19.08 6.45
C LYS A 176 4.15 -19.01 6.67
N LYS A 177 4.91 -18.62 5.66
CA LYS A 177 6.36 -18.43 5.72
C LYS A 177 6.70 -16.99 5.48
N VAL A 178 7.77 -16.50 6.11
CA VAL A 178 8.34 -15.21 5.77
C VAL A 178 9.14 -15.38 4.48
N ILE A 179 8.71 -14.70 3.42
CA ILE A 179 9.35 -14.75 2.11
C ILE A 179 10.30 -13.57 1.87
N TYR A 180 10.12 -12.49 2.62
CA TYR A 180 10.98 -11.32 2.58
C TYR A 180 10.97 -10.62 3.93
N ALA A 181 12.11 -10.17 4.39
CA ALA A 181 12.22 -9.30 5.57
C ALA A 181 13.38 -8.32 5.37
N TYR A 182 13.08 -7.04 5.54
CA TYR A 182 14.07 -5.97 5.56
C TYR A 182 14.33 -5.55 7.01
N SER A 183 15.60 -5.40 7.36
CA SER A 183 16.03 -4.78 8.60
C SER A 183 17.32 -4.02 8.32
N SER A 184 17.40 -2.76 8.75
CA SER A 184 18.60 -1.93 8.65
C SER A 184 19.78 -2.44 9.48
N LYS A 185 19.54 -3.40 10.38
CA LYS A 185 20.63 -4.06 11.12
C LYS A 185 21.31 -5.08 10.23
N PRO A 186 22.62 -4.97 9.99
CA PRO A 186 23.35 -6.01 9.29
C PRO A 186 23.16 -7.35 10.03
N ALA A 187 22.90 -8.41 9.27
CA ALA A 187 22.85 -9.74 9.85
C ALA A 187 24.17 -10.01 10.60
N PRO A 188 24.12 -10.54 11.84
CA PRO A 188 25.34 -10.89 12.54
C PRO A 188 26.15 -11.84 11.66
N SER A 189 27.44 -11.56 11.50
CA SER A 189 28.35 -12.28 10.60
C SER A 189 28.60 -13.74 11.01
N GLU A 190 28.13 -14.15 12.18
CA GLU A 190 28.29 -15.47 12.78
C GLU A 190 26.95 -15.97 13.32
N LEU A 191 26.19 -16.66 12.48
CA LEU A 191 25.08 -17.49 12.94
C LEU A 191 25.60 -18.90 13.14
N THR A 192 25.81 -19.27 14.39
CA THR A 192 25.87 -20.68 14.77
C THR A 192 24.45 -21.26 14.75
N GLU A 193 24.32 -22.55 14.34
CA GLU A 193 23.06 -23.25 14.16
C GLU A 193 22.14 -23.27 15.40
N ASP A 194 22.64 -22.90 16.57
CA ASP A 194 21.93 -22.93 17.86
C ASP A 194 21.38 -21.59 18.35
N THR A 195 21.44 -20.51 17.57
CA THR A 195 20.90 -19.23 18.01
C THR A 195 19.41 -19.14 17.75
N PRO A 196 18.57 -18.98 18.78
CA PRO A 196 17.14 -18.76 18.57
C PRO A 196 16.95 -17.45 17.80
N VAL A 197 16.44 -17.57 16.58
CA VAL A 197 16.23 -16.45 15.67
C VAL A 197 15.01 -15.65 16.11
N VAL A 198 15.19 -14.78 17.09
CA VAL A 198 14.22 -13.76 17.43
C VAL A 198 14.75 -12.46 16.84
N GLY A 199 14.25 -12.11 15.65
CA GLY A 199 14.36 -10.75 15.10
C GLY A 199 15.23 -10.52 13.86
N THR A 200 15.97 -11.49 13.38
CA THR A 200 16.69 -11.37 12.09
C THR A 200 16.61 -12.66 11.32
N LEU A 201 16.05 -12.59 10.13
CA LEU A 201 15.99 -13.74 9.23
C LEU A 201 17.19 -13.67 8.27
N PRO A 202 18.28 -14.40 8.54
CA PRO A 202 19.56 -14.23 7.86
C PRO A 202 19.52 -14.69 6.39
N PHE A 203 18.57 -15.55 6.05
CA PHE A 203 18.48 -16.10 4.70
C PHE A 203 17.88 -15.10 3.69
N VAL A 204 16.91 -14.30 4.13
CA VAL A 204 16.19 -13.40 3.24
C VAL A 204 16.98 -12.12 2.96
N SER A 205 17.77 -11.63 3.92
CA SER A 205 18.61 -10.44 3.72
C SER A 205 19.72 -10.64 2.68
N ARG A 206 20.17 -11.88 2.45
CA ARG A 206 21.19 -12.17 1.45
C ARG A 206 20.67 -12.23 0.02
N MET A 207 19.42 -12.64 -0.20
CA MET A 207 18.84 -12.71 -1.55
C MET A 207 18.42 -11.35 -2.09
N TYR A 208 18.19 -10.37 -1.22
CA TYR A 208 17.64 -9.06 -1.60
C TYR A 208 18.46 -7.88 -1.09
N SER A 209 19.77 -8.08 -0.87
CA SER A 209 20.70 -7.01 -0.45
C SER A 209 20.82 -5.85 -1.46
N GLU A 210 20.25 -5.98 -2.64
CA GLU A 210 20.21 -4.96 -3.68
C GLU A 210 18.87 -4.21 -3.77
N VAL A 211 17.87 -4.63 -2.99
CA VAL A 211 16.62 -3.88 -2.88
C VAL A 211 16.70 -3.03 -1.62
N ASP A 212 17.26 -1.87 -1.77
CA ASP A 212 17.25 -0.83 -0.75
C ASP A 212 15.81 -0.64 -0.25
N PHE A 213 15.66 -0.51 1.07
CA PHE A 213 14.38 -0.08 1.64
C PHE A 213 13.95 1.17 0.88
N PRO A 214 12.78 1.16 0.22
CA PRO A 214 12.45 2.16 -0.78
C PRO A 214 12.30 3.57 -0.22
N PHE A 215 12.41 3.75 1.11
CA PHE A 215 12.12 5.00 1.77
C PHE A 215 13.15 5.33 2.84
N GLU A 216 14.20 6.06 2.46
CA GLU A 216 15.18 6.65 3.39
C GLU A 216 14.53 7.54 4.45
N HIS A 217 13.36 8.12 4.14
CA HIS A 217 12.60 8.96 5.07
C HIS A 217 11.80 8.20 6.14
N GLY A 218 11.78 6.85 6.11
CA GLY A 218 11.10 6.01 7.11
C GLY A 218 9.57 6.13 7.14
N GLU A 219 8.95 6.80 6.15
CA GLU A 219 7.50 6.94 6.09
C GLU A 219 6.85 5.77 5.35
N SER A 220 5.62 5.41 5.76
CA SER A 220 4.82 4.39 5.08
C SER A 220 4.51 4.77 3.64
N PRO A 221 4.55 3.83 2.68
CA PRO A 221 4.21 4.10 1.28
C PRO A 221 2.73 4.38 1.03
N PHE A 222 1.89 4.25 2.05
CA PHE A 222 0.45 4.42 1.92
C PHE A 222 0.05 5.87 2.20
N GLN A 223 -0.75 6.41 1.31
CA GLN A 223 -1.44 7.69 1.49
C GLN A 223 -2.92 7.41 1.67
N LYS A 224 -3.49 7.92 2.76
CA LYS A 224 -4.90 7.81 3.10
C LYS A 224 -5.66 9.00 2.52
N ILE A 225 -6.81 8.73 1.95
CA ILE A 225 -7.74 9.74 1.42
C ILE A 225 -9.10 9.49 2.07
N ASP A 226 -9.60 10.50 2.76
CA ASP A 226 -10.88 10.43 3.48
C ASP A 226 -11.97 11.20 2.76
N HIS A 227 -13.22 10.74 2.87
CA HIS A 227 -14.41 11.47 2.44
C HIS A 227 -14.91 12.41 3.53
N ILE A 228 -15.44 11.86 4.61
CA ILE A 228 -15.88 12.62 5.78
C ILE A 228 -15.10 12.09 6.98
N PRO A 229 -14.06 12.83 7.46
CA PRO A 229 -13.27 12.39 8.60
C PRO A 229 -14.11 12.35 9.87
N MET A 230 -13.99 11.26 10.62
CA MET A 230 -14.77 10.99 11.83
C MET A 230 -13.90 10.87 13.10
N GLY A 231 -12.64 11.32 13.03
CA GLY A 231 -11.67 11.12 14.12
C GLY A 231 -11.29 9.65 14.33
N ARG A 232 -11.43 8.81 13.31
CA ARG A 232 -11.08 7.39 13.27
C ARG A 232 -10.29 7.08 12.01
N PHE A 233 -9.68 5.90 11.98
CA PHE A 233 -8.93 5.48 10.80
C PHE A 233 -9.81 5.34 9.55
N TYR A 234 -10.99 4.75 9.68
CA TYR A 234 -11.95 4.66 8.58
C TYR A 234 -13.02 5.74 8.73
N SER A 235 -13.17 6.50 7.66
CA SER A 235 -14.08 7.63 7.55
C SER A 235 -15.46 7.23 7.03
N GLU A 236 -16.42 8.10 7.14
CA GLU A 236 -17.77 7.86 6.64
C GLU A 236 -17.88 8.11 5.14
N SER A 237 -18.72 7.29 4.48
CA SER A 237 -19.02 7.41 3.05
C SER A 237 -20.33 8.16 2.82
N VAL A 238 -20.51 8.68 1.60
CA VAL A 238 -21.79 9.25 1.16
C VAL A 238 -22.94 8.23 1.25
N VAL A 239 -22.60 6.94 1.15
CA VAL A 239 -23.61 5.87 1.16
C VAL A 239 -24.15 5.61 2.55
N THR A 240 -23.39 5.93 3.59
CA THR A 240 -23.78 5.65 4.99
C THR A 240 -25.10 6.31 5.35
N ASP A 241 -25.30 7.57 4.96
CA ASP A 241 -26.53 8.32 5.22
C ASP A 241 -27.75 7.81 4.42
N LEU A 242 -27.50 7.10 3.32
CA LEU A 242 -28.57 6.56 2.48
C LEU A 242 -29.08 5.20 2.97
N ILE A 243 -28.31 4.48 3.78
CA ILE A 243 -28.66 3.14 4.28
C ILE A 243 -29.96 3.16 5.12
N PRO A 244 -30.16 4.08 6.08
CA PRO A 244 -31.42 4.16 6.84
C PRO A 244 -32.62 4.42 5.95
N LEU A 245 -32.49 5.36 5.02
CA LEU A 245 -33.57 5.73 4.08
C LEU A 245 -33.99 4.55 3.20
N GLN A 246 -33.04 3.73 2.77
CA GLN A 246 -33.32 2.56 1.94
C GLN A 246 -33.95 1.39 2.72
N LYS A 247 -33.76 1.35 4.05
CA LYS A 247 -34.39 0.34 4.90
C LYS A 247 -35.84 0.66 5.27
N GLU A 248 -36.25 1.91 5.13
CA GLU A 248 -37.62 2.37 5.39
C GLU A 248 -38.54 2.19 4.17
N TYR A 249 -37.99 1.91 2.98
CA TYR A 249 -38.69 1.56 1.75
C TYR A 249 -38.67 0.05 1.48
#